data_443e16b32cb0836d7f63f14285886059
#
_entry.id   443e16b32cb0836d7f63f14285886059
#
_cell.length_a   1.000
_cell.length_b   1.000
_cell.length_c   1.000
_cell.angle_alpha   90.00
_cell.angle_beta   90.00
_cell.angle_gamma   90.00
#
_symmetry.space_group_name_H-M   'P 1'
#
loop_
_entity.id
_entity.type
_entity.pdbx_description
1 polymer ?
#
loop_
_entity_poly.entity_id
_entity_poly.type
_entity_poly.pdbx_seq_one_letter_code
_entity_poly.pdbx_strand_id
1 'polypeptide(L)'
;SQSSEYKELIETNQAQLEQVESEIRAAIASASRGSGSISGSTGNGSGELGYPTDSRSISAGYPNYSSGGYHGGIDFPVRTGSNVYAAASGKVILVKYLNYSYGRYIIIDHGNGLSTLYAHNSSIEVSVGDKVSRGQVIAHSGSTGNSTGPHCHFEVRVNGSRVNPNNYL
;
A
#
# COMPACT_ATOMS: atom_id res chain seq x y z
N SER A 1 5.91 16.56 -33.05
CA SER A 1 4.45 16.72 -33.05
C SER A 1 3.90 16.44 -31.66
N GLN A 2 2.74 16.99 -31.34
CA GLN A 2 2.07 16.75 -30.07
C GLN A 2 1.82 15.28 -29.80
N SER A 3 1.53 14.49 -30.82
CA SER A 3 1.24 13.06 -30.66
C SER A 3 2.48 12.24 -30.29
N SER A 4 3.68 12.60 -30.76
CA SER A 4 4.90 11.89 -30.35
C SER A 4 5.34 12.30 -28.93
N GLU A 5 5.19 13.57 -28.58
CA GLU A 5 5.43 14.03 -27.20
C GLU A 5 4.49 13.34 -26.19
N TYR A 6 3.23 13.18 -26.58
CA TYR A 6 2.23 12.51 -25.77
C TYR A 6 2.56 11.03 -25.57
N LYS A 7 3.00 10.36 -26.62
CA LYS A 7 3.43 8.95 -26.56
C LYS A 7 4.64 8.77 -25.66
N GLU A 8 5.64 9.65 -25.78
CA GLU A 8 6.83 9.62 -24.93
C GLU A 8 6.47 9.79 -23.45
N LEU A 9 5.54 10.70 -23.16
CA LEU A 9 5.07 10.93 -21.79
C LEU A 9 4.37 9.68 -21.23
N ILE A 10 3.49 9.04 -22.02
CA ILE A 10 2.80 7.82 -21.62
C ILE A 10 3.81 6.68 -21.36
N GLU A 11 4.76 6.48 -22.25
CA GLU A 11 5.79 5.45 -22.12
C GLU A 11 6.65 5.71 -20.86
N THR A 12 7.02 6.96 -20.59
CA THR A 12 7.79 7.33 -19.41
C THR A 12 6.99 7.04 -18.13
N ASN A 13 5.70 7.37 -18.11
CA ASN A 13 4.83 7.09 -16.97
C ASN A 13 4.68 5.59 -16.72
N GLN A 14 4.52 4.80 -17.78
CA GLN A 14 4.44 3.34 -17.67
C GLN A 14 5.74 2.76 -17.14
N ALA A 15 6.89 3.23 -17.63
CA ALA A 15 8.20 2.78 -17.15
C ALA A 15 8.37 3.10 -15.66
N GLN A 16 7.95 4.28 -15.20
CA GLN A 16 7.99 4.64 -13.79
C GLN A 16 7.11 3.73 -12.93
N LEU A 17 5.91 3.43 -13.39
CA LEU A 17 4.99 2.53 -12.66
C LEU A 17 5.54 1.11 -12.60
N GLU A 18 6.13 0.61 -13.69
CA GLU A 18 6.75 -0.69 -13.73
C GLU A 18 7.97 -0.76 -12.78
N GLN A 19 8.74 0.32 -12.71
CA GLN A 19 9.89 0.42 -11.80
C GLN A 19 9.44 0.35 -10.34
N VAL A 20 8.38 1.06 -9.98
CA VAL A 20 7.81 1.03 -8.64
C VAL A 20 7.34 -0.39 -8.29
N GLU A 21 6.59 -1.03 -9.17
CA GLU A 21 6.10 -2.38 -8.95
C GLU A 21 7.24 -3.39 -8.83
N SER A 22 8.28 -3.25 -9.65
CA SER A 22 9.48 -4.10 -9.60
C SER A 22 10.19 -3.97 -8.24
N GLU A 23 10.35 -2.75 -7.74
CA GLU A 23 10.98 -2.50 -6.43
C GLU A 23 10.15 -3.11 -5.29
N ILE A 24 8.84 -2.99 -5.37
CA ILE A 24 7.93 -3.56 -4.37
C ILE A 24 8.06 -5.08 -4.35
N ARG A 25 8.01 -5.73 -5.50
CA ARG A 25 8.14 -7.20 -5.61
C ARG A 25 9.49 -7.68 -5.13
N ALA A 26 10.56 -6.95 -5.45
CA ALA A 26 11.91 -7.27 -5.00
C ALA A 26 12.04 -7.17 -3.49
N ALA A 27 11.47 -6.12 -2.88
CA ALA A 27 11.49 -5.95 -1.43
C ALA A 27 10.73 -7.08 -0.73
N ILE A 28 9.56 -7.45 -1.23
CA ILE A 28 8.75 -8.54 -0.68
C ILE A 28 9.48 -9.88 -0.82
N ALA A 29 10.07 -10.16 -1.98
CA ALA A 29 10.81 -11.40 -2.21
C ALA A 29 12.03 -11.51 -1.28
N SER A 30 12.76 -10.42 -1.08
CA SER A 30 13.91 -10.37 -0.19
C SER A 30 13.50 -10.61 1.26
N ALA A 31 12.40 -10.03 1.70
CA ALA A 31 11.85 -10.22 3.05
C ALA A 31 11.43 -11.67 3.28
N SER A 32 10.80 -12.30 2.28
CA SER A 32 10.36 -13.70 2.38
C SER A 32 11.51 -14.69 2.56
N ARG A 33 12.70 -14.36 2.06
CA ARG A 33 13.88 -15.22 2.22
C ARG A 33 14.51 -15.12 3.61
N GLY A 34 14.32 -13.99 4.28
CA GLY A 34 15.00 -13.70 5.55
C GLY A 34 14.10 -13.83 6.77
N SER A 35 12.80 -13.93 6.59
CA SER A 35 11.88 -13.93 7.73
C SER A 35 11.48 -15.35 8.13
N GLY A 36 11.56 -15.63 9.43
CA GLY A 36 10.84 -16.74 10.03
C GLY A 36 9.34 -16.44 9.92
N SER A 37 8.54 -17.51 9.85
CA SER A 37 7.10 -17.36 9.74
C SER A 37 6.51 -16.70 10.98
N ILE A 38 5.84 -15.58 10.79
CA ILE A 38 4.86 -15.08 11.75
C ILE A 38 3.59 -15.85 11.45
N SER A 39 2.89 -16.32 12.47
CA SER A 39 1.75 -17.22 12.32
C SER A 39 0.86 -16.87 11.13
N GLY A 40 0.74 -17.81 10.22
CA GLY A 40 0.08 -17.62 8.96
C GLY A 40 -1.40 -17.46 9.06
N SER A 41 -1.88 -16.55 8.28
CA SER A 41 -3.27 -16.28 8.17
C SER A 41 -3.72 -16.54 6.73
N THR A 42 -4.91 -17.09 6.59
CA THR A 42 -5.42 -17.55 5.31
C THR A 42 -6.37 -16.57 4.64
N GLY A 43 -6.62 -15.42 5.26
CA GLY A 43 -7.43 -14.35 4.69
C GLY A 43 -8.77 -14.76 4.11
N ASN A 44 -9.81 -14.72 4.92
CA ASN A 44 -11.16 -15.10 4.50
C ASN A 44 -12.22 -14.10 4.99
N GLY A 45 -11.83 -12.84 5.21
CA GLY A 45 -12.72 -11.84 5.77
C GLY A 45 -12.88 -11.94 7.28
N SER A 46 -11.97 -12.61 7.96
CA SER A 46 -12.05 -12.94 9.38
C SER A 46 -11.48 -11.89 10.33
N GLY A 47 -11.10 -10.72 9.82
CA GLY A 47 -10.49 -9.68 10.66
C GLY A 47 -9.03 -9.97 11.02
N GLU A 48 -8.35 -10.76 10.22
CA GLU A 48 -6.91 -11.04 10.39
C GLU A 48 -6.07 -9.80 10.35
N LEU A 49 -6.49 -8.84 9.51
CA LEU A 49 -5.89 -7.52 9.44
C LEU A 49 -6.84 -6.50 10.05
N GLY A 50 -6.28 -5.58 10.82
CA GLY A 50 -7.00 -4.42 11.31
C GLY A 50 -7.13 -3.37 10.23
N TYR A 51 -8.09 -2.46 10.42
CA TYR A 51 -8.24 -1.33 9.52
C TYR A 51 -7.05 -0.38 9.66
N PRO A 52 -6.51 0.12 8.54
CA PRO A 52 -5.36 1.03 8.58
C PRO A 52 -5.72 2.44 9.01
N THR A 53 -7.01 2.76 9.12
CA THR A 53 -7.50 4.08 9.50
C THR A 53 -8.61 3.96 10.53
N ASP A 54 -8.94 5.07 11.20
CA ASP A 54 -10.11 5.13 12.09
C ASP A 54 -11.42 5.00 11.32
N SER A 55 -11.44 5.47 10.08
CA SER A 55 -12.59 5.30 9.19
C SER A 55 -12.64 3.88 8.67
N ARG A 56 -13.83 3.30 8.66
CA ARG A 56 -14.09 2.01 8.03
C ARG A 56 -14.85 2.15 6.71
N SER A 57 -15.17 3.39 6.34
CA SER A 57 -15.80 3.71 5.05
C SER A 57 -14.79 3.54 3.92
N ILE A 58 -15.24 3.03 2.80
CA ILE A 58 -14.42 2.83 1.61
C ILE A 58 -14.93 3.76 0.51
N SER A 59 -14.05 4.64 0.00
CA SER A 59 -14.40 5.56 -1.08
C SER A 59 -14.12 4.99 -2.47
N ALA A 60 -13.21 4.04 -2.57
CA ALA A 60 -12.91 3.33 -3.81
C ALA A 60 -12.56 1.88 -3.49
N GLY A 61 -13.19 0.96 -4.20
CA GLY A 61 -13.10 -0.47 -3.94
C GLY A 61 -12.11 -1.20 -4.84
N TYR A 62 -11.97 -2.48 -4.59
CA TYR A 62 -11.13 -3.40 -5.34
C TYR A 62 -12.05 -4.37 -6.13
N PRO A 63 -11.70 -4.80 -7.33
CA PRO A 63 -10.48 -4.50 -8.09
C PRO A 63 -10.63 -3.33 -9.06
N ASN A 64 -11.71 -2.62 -9.04
CA ASN A 64 -11.98 -1.55 -9.99
C ASN A 64 -12.52 -0.30 -9.29
N TYR A 65 -12.18 0.86 -9.85
CA TYR A 65 -12.86 2.10 -9.49
C TYR A 65 -14.30 2.07 -10.03
N SER A 66 -15.20 2.81 -9.39
CA SER A 66 -16.58 2.96 -9.88
C SER A 66 -16.64 3.61 -11.26
N SER A 67 -15.65 4.44 -11.59
CA SER A 67 -15.53 5.08 -12.91
C SER A 67 -14.94 4.15 -13.98
N GLY A 68 -14.55 2.94 -13.61
CA GLY A 68 -13.83 1.99 -14.46
C GLY A 68 -12.33 2.06 -14.24
N GLY A 69 -11.61 1.05 -14.72
CA GLY A 69 -10.17 0.94 -14.52
C GLY A 69 -9.80 0.17 -13.27
N TYR A 70 -8.61 -0.41 -13.32
CA TYR A 70 -8.10 -1.27 -12.25
C TYR A 70 -7.69 -0.47 -11.02
N HIS A 71 -8.09 -0.95 -9.85
CA HIS A 71 -7.71 -0.42 -8.55
C HIS A 71 -7.10 -1.53 -7.71
N GLY A 72 -5.82 -1.44 -7.41
CA GLY A 72 -5.05 -2.52 -6.77
C GLY A 72 -5.27 -2.67 -5.27
N GLY A 73 -6.10 -1.85 -4.67
CA GLY A 73 -6.40 -1.89 -3.26
C GLY A 73 -7.74 -1.25 -2.95
N ILE A 74 -7.90 -0.75 -1.74
CA ILE A 74 -9.09 0.01 -1.34
C ILE A 74 -8.65 1.35 -0.75
N ASP A 75 -9.49 2.38 -0.94
CA ASP A 75 -9.23 3.72 -0.43
C ASP A 75 -10.15 4.03 0.74
N PHE A 76 -9.57 4.53 1.81
CA PHE A 76 -10.30 5.01 2.99
C PHE A 76 -10.29 6.54 2.98
N PRO A 77 -11.47 7.19 2.98
CA PRO A 77 -11.52 8.64 3.01
C PRO A 77 -11.18 9.14 4.42
N VAL A 78 -10.09 9.85 4.56
CA VAL A 78 -9.64 10.42 5.84
C VAL A 78 -9.02 11.77 5.59
N ARG A 79 -9.13 12.66 6.57
CA ARG A 79 -8.52 13.99 6.50
C ARG A 79 -7.00 13.87 6.52
N THR A 80 -6.32 14.78 5.84
CA THR A 80 -4.86 14.89 5.92
C THR A 80 -4.43 15.00 7.38
N GLY A 81 -3.42 14.23 7.75
CA GLY A 81 -2.89 14.19 9.10
C GLY A 81 -3.54 13.14 10.00
N SER A 82 -4.51 12.37 9.49
CA SER A 82 -5.12 11.28 10.26
C SER A 82 -4.11 10.16 10.50
N ASN A 83 -4.26 9.47 11.61
CA ASN A 83 -3.39 8.34 11.93
C ASN A 83 -3.57 7.19 10.94
N VAL A 84 -2.45 6.60 10.51
CA VAL A 84 -2.41 5.37 9.73
C VAL A 84 -1.79 4.29 10.62
N TYR A 85 -2.48 3.17 10.75
CA TYR A 85 -2.12 2.10 11.67
C TYR A 85 -1.61 0.87 10.93
N ALA A 86 -0.64 0.19 11.52
CA ALA A 86 -0.22 -1.12 11.02
C ALA A 86 -1.38 -2.10 11.14
N ALA A 87 -1.73 -2.76 10.05
CA ALA A 87 -2.88 -3.69 10.00
C ALA A 87 -2.63 -4.97 10.79
N ALA A 88 -1.38 -5.33 11.01
CA ALA A 88 -0.96 -6.45 11.84
C ALA A 88 0.49 -6.25 12.25
N SER A 89 0.95 -7.08 13.19
CA SER A 89 2.36 -7.10 13.57
C SER A 89 3.22 -7.51 12.38
N GLY A 90 4.42 -6.95 12.28
CA GLY A 90 5.32 -7.25 11.20
C GLY A 90 6.56 -6.39 11.21
N LYS A 91 7.24 -6.37 10.07
CA LYS A 91 8.47 -5.62 9.89
C LYS A 91 8.33 -4.69 8.69
N VAL A 92 8.74 -3.45 8.84
CA VAL A 92 8.77 -2.48 7.73
C VAL A 92 9.87 -2.88 6.76
N ILE A 93 9.51 -3.14 5.50
CA ILE A 93 10.45 -3.60 4.48
C ILE A 93 10.70 -2.58 3.39
N LEU A 94 9.84 -1.57 3.25
CA LEU A 94 10.03 -0.52 2.25
C LEU A 94 9.40 0.77 2.75
N VAL A 95 10.12 1.89 2.57
CA VAL A 95 9.63 3.24 2.80
C VAL A 95 10.11 4.09 1.63
N LYS A 96 9.21 4.75 0.93
CA LYS A 96 9.53 5.59 -0.23
C LYS A 96 8.79 6.92 -0.18
N TYR A 97 9.41 7.91 -0.77
CA TYR A 97 8.91 9.29 -0.85
C TYR A 97 8.86 9.70 -2.31
N LEU A 98 7.79 9.30 -2.99
CA LEU A 98 7.60 9.62 -4.41
C LEU A 98 6.71 10.86 -4.58
N ASN A 99 6.92 11.59 -5.67
CA ASN A 99 6.02 12.68 -6.07
C ASN A 99 5.04 12.25 -7.17
N TYR A 100 4.92 10.95 -7.37
CA TYR A 100 4.02 10.30 -8.34
C TYR A 100 3.56 8.96 -7.77
N SER A 101 2.64 8.27 -8.45
CA SER A 101 2.15 6.94 -8.06
C SER A 101 1.66 6.94 -6.60
N TYR A 102 2.22 6.08 -5.77
CA TYR A 102 1.83 5.92 -4.37
C TYR A 102 2.21 7.10 -3.46
N GLY A 103 3.03 8.03 -3.97
CA GLY A 103 3.52 9.13 -3.14
C GLY A 103 4.43 8.62 -2.03
N ARG A 104 4.18 9.05 -0.80
CA ARG A 104 4.88 8.56 0.38
C ARG A 104 4.19 7.29 0.86
N TYR A 105 4.88 6.16 0.79
CA TYR A 105 4.26 4.88 1.10
C TYR A 105 5.18 3.95 1.88
N ILE A 106 4.53 2.98 2.57
CA ILE A 106 5.16 2.00 3.44
C ILE A 106 4.66 0.62 3.04
N ILE A 107 5.56 -0.38 3.12
CA ILE A 107 5.16 -1.78 3.05
C ILE A 107 5.61 -2.47 4.33
N ILE A 108 4.69 -3.25 4.92
CA ILE A 108 4.94 -4.10 6.09
C ILE A 108 4.83 -5.56 5.66
N ASP A 109 5.84 -6.35 6.02
CA ASP A 109 5.83 -7.80 5.86
C ASP A 109 5.31 -8.43 7.16
N HIS A 110 4.23 -9.21 7.04
CA HIS A 110 3.59 -9.88 8.18
C HIS A 110 4.00 -11.35 8.30
N GLY A 111 4.83 -11.84 7.38
CA GLY A 111 5.23 -13.24 7.32
C GLY A 111 4.30 -14.07 6.43
N ASN A 112 4.73 -15.28 6.10
CA ASN A 112 3.99 -16.22 5.25
C ASN A 112 3.54 -15.66 3.90
N GLY A 113 4.31 -14.73 3.35
CA GLY A 113 4.02 -14.11 2.08
C GLY A 113 2.98 -12.98 2.15
N LEU A 114 2.47 -12.68 3.34
CA LEU A 114 1.46 -11.62 3.50
C LEU A 114 2.13 -10.27 3.77
N SER A 115 1.78 -9.27 2.98
CA SER A 115 2.26 -7.91 3.17
C SER A 115 1.13 -6.90 2.93
N THR A 116 1.30 -5.71 3.50
CA THR A 116 0.34 -4.61 3.36
C THR A 116 1.08 -3.34 2.93
N LEU A 117 0.40 -2.53 2.14
CA LEU A 117 0.93 -1.28 1.60
C LEU A 117 0.00 -0.13 2.00
N TYR A 118 0.59 0.99 2.43
CA TYR A 118 -0.11 2.18 2.91
C TYR A 118 0.42 3.38 2.15
N ALA A 119 -0.40 3.99 1.30
CA ALA A 119 0.06 5.00 0.35
C ALA A 119 -0.55 6.39 0.58
N HIS A 120 0.02 7.37 -0.11
CA HIS A 120 -0.38 8.78 -0.13
C HIS A 120 -0.23 9.50 1.21
N ASN A 121 0.69 9.05 2.05
CA ASN A 121 0.90 9.64 3.37
C ASN A 121 1.49 11.04 3.28
N SER A 122 1.16 11.90 4.24
CA SER A 122 1.79 13.21 4.39
C SER A 122 3.12 13.09 5.17
N SER A 123 3.19 12.17 6.12
CA SER A 123 4.42 11.89 6.87
C SER A 123 4.47 10.42 7.25
N ILE A 124 5.69 9.91 7.46
CA ILE A 124 5.96 8.52 7.82
C ILE A 124 6.73 8.50 9.13
N GLU A 125 6.25 7.69 10.09
CA GLU A 125 6.78 7.63 11.46
C GLU A 125 7.73 6.45 11.71
N VAL A 126 7.93 5.58 10.71
CA VAL A 126 8.74 4.37 10.84
C VAL A 126 9.82 4.31 9.76
N SER A 127 10.82 3.46 9.99
CA SER A 127 11.93 3.24 9.06
C SER A 127 12.01 1.76 8.67
N VAL A 128 12.65 1.50 7.54
CA VAL A 128 12.91 0.11 7.09
C VAL A 128 13.69 -0.62 8.19
N GLY A 129 13.22 -1.81 8.52
CA GLY A 129 13.77 -2.64 9.57
C GLY A 129 13.03 -2.56 10.90
N ASP A 130 12.17 -1.56 11.09
CA ASP A 130 11.40 -1.44 12.33
C ASP A 130 10.39 -2.57 12.45
N LYS A 131 10.28 -3.11 13.64
CA LYS A 131 9.21 -4.03 14.01
C LYS A 131 8.03 -3.21 14.51
N VAL A 132 6.85 -3.53 14.02
CA VAL A 132 5.61 -2.83 14.38
C VAL A 132 4.60 -3.83 14.93
N SER A 133 3.70 -3.32 15.77
CA SER A 133 2.57 -4.08 16.30
C SER A 133 1.28 -3.65 15.62
N ARG A 134 0.32 -4.55 15.55
CA ARG A 134 -1.02 -4.22 15.05
C ARG A 134 -1.58 -3.02 15.81
N GLY A 135 -2.09 -2.03 15.07
CA GLY A 135 -2.65 -0.81 15.66
C GLY A 135 -1.64 0.27 15.99
N GLN A 136 -0.36 0.03 15.79
CA GLN A 136 0.68 1.03 15.98
C GLN A 136 0.56 2.11 14.89
N VAL A 137 0.68 3.39 15.26
CA VAL A 137 0.71 4.49 14.30
C VAL A 137 2.03 4.41 13.52
N ILE A 138 1.93 4.29 12.20
CA ILE A 138 3.10 4.17 11.32
C ILE A 138 3.27 5.37 10.40
N ALA A 139 2.20 6.14 10.21
CA ALA A 139 2.21 7.29 9.31
C ALA A 139 1.01 8.19 9.61
N HIS A 140 0.99 9.34 8.93
CA HIS A 140 -0.17 10.22 8.88
C HIS A 140 -0.62 10.37 7.44
N SER A 141 -1.91 10.30 7.22
CA SER A 141 -2.51 10.32 5.88
C SER A 141 -2.32 11.66 5.18
N GLY A 142 -2.47 11.64 3.87
CA GLY A 142 -2.33 12.83 3.04
C GLY A 142 -2.90 12.61 1.65
N SER A 143 -2.30 13.30 0.68
CA SER A 143 -2.69 13.23 -0.72
C SER A 143 -1.44 13.32 -1.61
N THR A 144 -0.33 12.74 -1.17
CA THR A 144 0.93 12.76 -1.92
C THR A 144 0.90 11.78 -3.10
N GLY A 145 1.72 12.04 -4.10
CA GLY A 145 1.76 11.23 -5.31
C GLY A 145 0.56 11.48 -6.20
N ASN A 146 0.10 10.45 -6.88
CA ASN A 146 -1.06 10.54 -7.79
C ASN A 146 -2.35 10.40 -7.00
N SER A 147 -2.85 11.51 -6.48
CA SER A 147 -4.05 11.53 -5.64
C SER A 147 -4.84 12.81 -5.91
N THR A 148 -6.15 12.70 -6.00
CA THR A 148 -7.06 13.84 -6.24
C THR A 148 -7.67 14.39 -4.95
N GLY A 149 -7.36 13.80 -3.82
CA GLY A 149 -7.85 14.26 -2.52
C GLY A 149 -7.37 13.36 -1.40
N PRO A 150 -7.52 13.81 -0.13
CA PRO A 150 -7.01 13.06 1.01
C PRO A 150 -7.67 11.69 1.17
N HIS A 151 -6.85 10.65 1.21
CA HIS A 151 -7.30 9.28 1.48
C HIS A 151 -6.11 8.40 1.84
N CYS A 152 -6.37 7.25 2.42
CA CYS A 152 -5.37 6.21 2.60
C CYS A 152 -5.64 5.10 1.59
N HIS A 153 -4.70 4.85 0.70
CA HIS A 153 -4.75 3.71 -0.22
C HIS A 153 -4.10 2.51 0.46
N PHE A 154 -4.85 1.44 0.60
CA PHE A 154 -4.42 0.25 1.32
C PHE A 154 -4.45 -0.96 0.39
N GLU A 155 -3.33 -1.67 0.30
CA GLU A 155 -3.22 -2.91 -0.47
C GLU A 155 -2.86 -4.07 0.44
N VAL A 156 -3.39 -5.24 0.10
CA VAL A 156 -2.95 -6.51 0.65
C VAL A 156 -2.31 -7.30 -0.49
N ARG A 157 -1.13 -7.85 -0.23
CA ARG A 157 -0.42 -8.66 -1.20
C ARG A 157 -0.07 -10.01 -0.61
N VAL A 158 -0.25 -11.05 -1.41
CA VAL A 158 0.17 -12.41 -1.08
C VAL A 158 1.25 -12.82 -2.09
N ASN A 159 2.43 -13.11 -1.58
CA ASN A 159 3.61 -13.40 -2.40
C ASN A 159 3.87 -12.34 -3.48
N GLY A 160 3.65 -11.08 -3.12
CA GLY A 160 3.85 -9.93 -3.98
C GLY A 160 2.67 -9.56 -4.86
N SER A 161 1.69 -10.41 -5.01
CA SER A 161 0.51 -10.16 -5.86
C SER A 161 -0.63 -9.53 -5.07
N ARG A 162 -1.25 -8.52 -5.63
CA ARG A 162 -2.40 -7.85 -5.03
C ARG A 162 -3.59 -8.80 -4.93
N VAL A 163 -4.27 -8.76 -3.79
CA VAL A 163 -5.50 -9.52 -3.54
C VAL A 163 -6.55 -8.58 -2.96
N ASN A 164 -7.80 -9.05 -2.86
CA ASN A 164 -8.88 -8.24 -2.33
C ASN A 164 -8.69 -7.99 -0.82
N PRO A 165 -8.43 -6.73 -0.40
CA PRO A 165 -8.24 -6.44 1.02
C PRO A 165 -9.45 -6.78 1.89
N ASN A 166 -10.65 -6.76 1.33
CA ASN A 166 -11.87 -7.06 2.08
C ASN A 166 -11.89 -8.50 2.61
N ASN A 167 -11.13 -9.40 2.01
CA ASN A 167 -11.03 -10.78 2.49
C ASN A 167 -10.25 -10.89 3.81
N TYR A 168 -9.54 -9.83 4.20
CA TYR A 168 -8.67 -9.81 5.36
C TYR A 168 -9.14 -8.88 6.48
N LEU A 169 -10.01 -7.97 6.18
CA LEU A 169 -10.51 -6.97 7.14
C LEU A 169 -11.72 -7.44 7.94
#